data_0973bcf7fc96841a20e1bd6ed8dce32b
#
_entry.id   0973bcf7fc96841a20e1bd6ed8dce32b
#
_cell.length_a   1.000
_cell.length_b   1.000
_cell.length_c   1.000
_cell.angle_alpha   90.00
_cell.angle_beta   90.00
_cell.angle_gamma   90.00
#
_symmetry.space_group_name_H-M   'P 1'
#
loop_
_entity.id
_entity.type
_entity.pdbx_description
1 polymer ?
#
loop_
_entity_poly.entity_id
_entity_poly.type
_entity_poly.pdbx_seq_one_letter_code
_entity_poly.pdbx_strand_id
1 'polypeptide(L)'
;MALLDANGDGELSASEIDNAPKAIRQLDRDGDGVISRAEMPGGQGGFGPRAFRGMRPGPAAMSSPPPIPKGDAEKRIFDAMESLAGGRGMQNVPMEDGRFLRLLTESMGARHVVEIGTSNGYSGLWLSLGLRGTGGKLTTFEIDPERVKLARQNFQKAGVDKSVTIVQGDAHQEVSKVKEPIDLLFIDADKEGYADYLKKLLPQVRPGGLILAHNLNMLGPDYIQPVTTSADLETLYIGDFGVTLKKR
;
A
#
# COMPACT_ATOMS: atom_id res chain seq x y z
N MET A 1 -10.26 13.06 -23.02
CA MET A 1 -11.33 13.37 -24.00
C MET A 1 -10.90 14.54 -24.88
N ALA A 2 -10.59 15.72 -24.38
CA ALA A 2 -10.30 16.95 -25.18
C ALA A 2 -9.24 16.83 -26.29
N LEU A 3 -8.37 15.82 -26.30
CA LEU A 3 -7.39 15.61 -27.37
C LEU A 3 -7.96 14.83 -28.57
N LEU A 4 -8.95 13.99 -28.30
CA LEU A 4 -9.58 13.11 -29.28
C LEU A 4 -10.89 13.71 -29.83
N ASP A 5 -11.53 14.54 -29.02
CA ASP A 5 -12.74 15.30 -29.34
C ASP A 5 -12.31 16.65 -29.98
N ALA A 6 -12.15 16.64 -31.29
CA ALA A 6 -11.61 17.77 -32.04
C ALA A 6 -12.63 18.89 -32.23
N ASN A 7 -13.92 18.59 -32.19
CA ASN A 7 -14.99 19.55 -32.34
C ASN A 7 -15.55 20.06 -30.99
N GLY A 8 -15.19 19.40 -29.87
CA GLY A 8 -15.55 19.80 -28.51
C GLY A 8 -17.02 19.56 -28.15
N ASP A 9 -17.69 18.62 -28.82
CA ASP A 9 -19.10 18.31 -28.58
C ASP A 9 -19.36 17.32 -27.43
N GLY A 10 -18.27 16.73 -26.89
CA GLY A 10 -18.32 15.77 -25.79
C GLY A 10 -18.53 14.32 -26.22
N GLU A 11 -18.66 14.04 -27.51
CA GLU A 11 -18.77 12.71 -28.10
C GLU A 11 -17.55 12.41 -29.00
N LEU A 12 -17.29 11.15 -29.26
CA LEU A 12 -16.24 10.75 -30.21
C LEU A 12 -16.91 10.21 -31.49
N SER A 13 -16.92 11.01 -32.53
CA SER A 13 -17.40 10.61 -33.85
C SER A 13 -16.47 9.56 -34.51
N ALA A 14 -16.97 8.84 -35.51
CA ALA A 14 -16.17 7.87 -36.26
C ALA A 14 -14.90 8.49 -36.87
N SER A 15 -14.97 9.73 -37.34
CA SER A 15 -13.82 10.44 -37.91
C SER A 15 -12.77 10.81 -36.85
N GLU A 16 -13.16 11.08 -35.62
CA GLU A 16 -12.25 11.35 -34.50
C GLU A 16 -11.60 10.10 -33.98
N ILE A 17 -12.34 8.98 -33.95
CA ILE A 17 -11.79 7.65 -33.63
C ILE A 17 -10.74 7.24 -34.68
N ASP A 18 -11.00 7.44 -35.96
CA ASP A 18 -10.06 7.12 -37.04
C ASP A 18 -8.79 7.97 -36.97
N ASN A 19 -8.88 9.21 -36.49
CA ASN A 19 -7.75 10.11 -36.32
C ASN A 19 -7.05 9.97 -34.95
N ALA A 20 -7.58 9.20 -34.02
CA ALA A 20 -7.02 9.01 -32.69
C ALA A 20 -5.53 8.59 -32.68
N PRO A 21 -5.05 7.66 -33.56
CA PRO A 21 -3.64 7.31 -33.59
C PRO A 21 -2.71 8.48 -33.91
N LYS A 22 -3.17 9.40 -34.76
CA LYS A 22 -2.40 10.61 -35.13
C LYS A 22 -2.37 11.62 -33.98
N ALA A 23 -3.48 11.82 -33.31
CA ALA A 23 -3.57 12.70 -32.15
C ALA A 23 -2.73 12.18 -30.98
N ILE A 24 -2.76 10.88 -30.74
CA ILE A 24 -1.97 10.22 -29.68
C ILE A 24 -0.47 10.37 -29.95
N ARG A 25 0.00 10.18 -31.20
CA ARG A 25 1.42 10.36 -31.57
C ARG A 25 1.93 11.79 -31.34
N GLN A 26 1.07 12.80 -31.31
CA GLN A 26 1.49 14.17 -31.02
C GLN A 26 1.83 14.39 -29.53
N LEU A 27 1.49 13.43 -28.68
CA LEU A 27 1.88 13.45 -27.27
C LEU A 27 3.34 13.02 -27.05
N ASP A 28 3.87 12.16 -27.91
CA ASP A 28 5.29 11.76 -27.92
C ASP A 28 6.13 12.94 -28.40
N ARG A 29 6.56 13.78 -27.44
CA ARG A 29 7.27 15.05 -27.72
C ARG A 29 8.75 14.87 -27.93
N ASP A 30 9.35 13.84 -27.35
CA ASP A 30 10.77 13.51 -27.45
C ASP A 30 11.05 12.46 -28.54
N GLY A 31 10.01 11.86 -29.12
CA GLY A 31 10.11 10.95 -30.26
C GLY A 31 10.67 9.57 -29.89
N ASP A 32 10.61 9.18 -28.62
CA ASP A 32 11.13 7.89 -28.15
C ASP A 32 10.19 6.70 -28.43
N GLY A 33 8.98 6.98 -28.93
CA GLY A 33 7.95 5.98 -29.25
C GLY A 33 7.12 5.52 -28.06
N VAL A 34 7.31 6.12 -26.87
CA VAL A 34 6.58 5.83 -25.63
C VAL A 34 5.97 7.12 -25.09
N ILE A 35 4.66 7.11 -24.82
CA ILE A 35 4.02 8.28 -24.20
C ILE A 35 4.23 8.21 -22.68
N SER A 36 5.15 9.01 -22.19
CA SER A 36 5.44 9.14 -20.76
C SER A 36 4.35 9.94 -20.02
N ARG A 37 4.33 9.84 -18.68
CA ARG A 37 3.39 10.63 -17.86
C ARG A 37 3.58 12.15 -17.99
N ALA A 38 4.79 12.59 -18.31
CA ALA A 38 5.09 14.01 -18.53
C ALA A 38 4.46 14.56 -19.82
N GLU A 39 4.15 13.67 -20.76
CA GLU A 39 3.59 13.99 -22.07
C GLU A 39 2.06 13.88 -22.11
N MET A 40 1.46 13.25 -21.10
CA MET A 40 0.00 13.15 -20.99
C MET A 40 -0.66 14.51 -20.70
N PRO A 41 -1.78 14.86 -21.35
CA PRO A 41 -2.58 16.02 -21.00
C PRO A 41 -3.09 15.91 -19.56
N GLY A 42 -2.68 16.84 -18.69
CA GLY A 42 -3.00 16.81 -17.26
C GLY A 42 -1.89 16.25 -16.38
N GLY A 43 -0.77 15.77 -16.93
CA GLY A 43 0.39 15.29 -16.18
C GLY A 43 1.20 16.40 -15.47
N GLN A 44 0.93 17.66 -15.76
CA GLN A 44 1.42 18.81 -14.99
C GLN A 44 0.24 19.41 -14.23
N GLY A 45 0.21 19.26 -12.92
CA GLY A 45 -0.74 19.93 -12.05
C GLY A 45 -0.73 21.44 -12.36
N GLY A 46 -1.82 21.91 -12.97
CA GLY A 46 -1.97 23.30 -13.37
C GLY A 46 -2.07 24.23 -12.17
N PHE A 47 -0.98 24.91 -11.84
CA PHE A 47 -1.00 26.25 -11.27
C PHE A 47 -0.37 27.20 -12.28
N GLY A 48 -1.15 28.20 -12.70
CA GLY A 48 -0.78 29.15 -13.76
C GLY A 48 0.52 29.91 -13.49
N PRO A 49 1.09 30.58 -14.52
CA PRO A 49 2.49 31.03 -14.56
C PRO A 49 2.82 32.24 -13.67
N ARG A 50 2.07 32.60 -12.64
CA ARG A 50 2.28 33.85 -11.89
C ARG A 50 2.65 33.75 -10.41
N ALA A 51 2.77 32.57 -9.81
CA ALA A 51 2.98 32.49 -8.35
C ALA A 51 4.37 32.01 -7.88
N PHE A 52 5.27 31.46 -8.74
CA PHE A 52 6.53 30.89 -8.27
C PHE A 52 7.76 31.28 -9.13
N ARG A 53 8.02 32.60 -9.23
CA ARG A 53 9.33 33.06 -9.69
C ARG A 53 10.31 33.00 -8.51
N GLY A 54 10.96 31.86 -8.34
CA GLY A 54 11.95 31.66 -7.26
C GLY A 54 12.03 30.27 -6.66
N MET A 55 11.12 29.36 -7.02
CA MET A 55 11.26 27.98 -6.57
C MET A 55 12.30 27.27 -7.46
N ARG A 56 13.43 26.87 -6.87
CA ARG A 56 14.37 25.90 -7.47
C ARG A 56 13.55 24.69 -7.94
N PRO A 57 13.85 24.09 -9.11
CA PRO A 57 13.29 22.78 -9.44
C PRO A 57 13.53 21.86 -8.24
N GLY A 58 12.45 21.27 -7.71
CA GLY A 58 12.61 20.28 -6.64
C GLY A 58 13.60 19.22 -7.11
N PRO A 59 14.35 18.61 -6.20
CA PRO A 59 15.26 17.54 -6.57
C PRO A 59 14.49 16.53 -7.41
N ALA A 60 15.08 16.10 -8.53
CA ALA A 60 14.58 14.99 -9.32
C ALA A 60 14.17 13.88 -8.33
N ALA A 61 12.97 13.31 -8.50
CA ALA A 61 12.42 12.36 -7.55
C ALA A 61 13.50 11.33 -7.20
N MET A 62 14.12 11.46 -6.03
CA MET A 62 15.18 10.55 -5.60
C MET A 62 14.53 9.19 -5.36
N SER A 63 14.83 8.22 -6.21
CA SER A 63 14.47 6.84 -5.93
C SER A 63 15.24 6.38 -4.69
N SER A 64 14.54 5.74 -3.76
CA SER A 64 15.21 5.18 -2.59
C SER A 64 16.16 4.06 -3.02
N PRO A 65 17.42 4.01 -2.51
CA PRO A 65 18.32 2.92 -2.81
C PRO A 65 17.72 1.59 -2.32
N PRO A 66 18.06 0.45 -2.95
CA PRO A 66 17.59 -0.85 -2.48
C PRO A 66 18.02 -1.11 -1.04
N PRO A 67 17.22 -1.82 -0.23
CA PRO A 67 17.57 -2.12 1.14
C PRO A 67 18.75 -3.09 1.20
N ILE A 68 19.66 -2.85 2.14
CA ILE A 68 20.83 -3.72 2.37
C ILE A 68 20.54 -4.61 3.59
N PRO A 69 20.61 -5.95 3.47
CA PRO A 69 20.32 -6.85 4.57
C PRO A 69 21.39 -6.76 5.67
N LYS A 70 20.96 -6.71 6.93
CA LYS A 70 21.81 -6.80 8.10
C LYS A 70 21.99 -8.28 8.51
N GLY A 71 22.95 -8.95 7.90
CA GLY A 71 23.27 -10.35 8.19
C GLY A 71 22.36 -11.37 7.51
N ASP A 72 22.67 -12.67 7.72
CA ASP A 72 22.09 -13.80 6.99
C ASP A 72 20.58 -13.94 7.16
N ALA A 73 20.08 -13.62 8.33
CA ALA A 73 18.65 -13.79 8.60
C ALA A 73 17.78 -12.74 7.84
N GLU A 74 18.24 -11.49 7.72
CA GLU A 74 17.55 -10.50 6.85
C GLU A 74 17.73 -10.86 5.38
N LYS A 75 18.95 -11.29 5.01
CA LYS A 75 19.21 -11.74 3.64
C LYS A 75 18.25 -12.84 3.22
N ARG A 76 18.02 -13.83 4.07
CA ARG A 76 17.07 -14.92 3.81
C ARG A 76 15.64 -14.41 3.56
N ILE A 77 15.22 -13.38 4.28
CA ILE A 77 13.91 -12.76 4.08
C ILE A 77 13.87 -12.03 2.72
N PHE A 78 14.91 -11.25 2.37
CA PHE A 78 14.99 -10.58 1.07
C PHE A 78 15.06 -11.55 -0.10
N ASP A 79 15.83 -12.64 0.00
CA ASP A 79 15.88 -13.69 -1.02
C ASP A 79 14.49 -14.34 -1.23
N ALA A 80 13.71 -14.50 -0.14
CA ALA A 80 12.33 -14.98 -0.25
C ALA A 80 11.44 -13.96 -0.96
N MET A 81 11.52 -12.67 -0.63
CA MET A 81 10.75 -11.59 -1.27
C MET A 81 11.08 -11.47 -2.77
N GLU A 82 12.34 -11.56 -3.16
CA GLU A 82 12.77 -11.47 -4.56
C GLU A 82 12.10 -12.56 -5.39
N SER A 83 11.97 -13.76 -4.83
CA SER A 83 11.25 -14.86 -5.50
C SER A 83 9.76 -14.61 -5.70
N LEU A 84 9.17 -13.63 -5.01
CA LEU A 84 7.75 -13.25 -5.08
C LEU A 84 7.50 -12.03 -6.00
N ALA A 85 8.54 -11.24 -6.29
CA ALA A 85 8.41 -9.98 -7.03
C ALA A 85 7.95 -10.17 -8.50
N GLY A 86 8.08 -11.37 -9.07
CA GLY A 86 7.68 -11.69 -10.45
C GLY A 86 6.41 -12.52 -10.59
N GLY A 87 5.67 -12.78 -9.52
CA GLY A 87 4.49 -13.64 -9.52
C GLY A 87 3.33 -13.05 -10.30
N ARG A 88 2.97 -13.64 -11.46
CA ARG A 88 1.80 -13.24 -12.24
C ARG A 88 0.52 -13.46 -11.43
N GLY A 89 -0.33 -12.42 -11.33
CA GLY A 89 -1.64 -12.51 -10.70
C GLY A 89 -1.66 -12.25 -9.19
N MET A 90 -0.54 -11.85 -8.57
CA MET A 90 -0.49 -11.43 -7.17
C MET A 90 -0.39 -9.91 -7.09
N GLN A 91 -1.25 -9.31 -6.28
CA GLN A 91 -1.25 -7.87 -6.01
C GLN A 91 -0.35 -7.61 -4.78
N ASN A 92 0.96 -7.67 -4.99
CA ASN A 92 1.89 -7.29 -3.93
C ASN A 92 1.91 -5.77 -3.77
N VAL A 93 2.07 -5.29 -2.54
CA VAL A 93 2.39 -3.88 -2.30
C VAL A 93 3.70 -3.51 -3.04
N PRO A 94 3.86 -2.29 -3.55
CA PRO A 94 5.13 -1.80 -4.05
C PRO A 94 6.25 -2.00 -3.02
N MET A 95 7.50 -2.12 -3.47
CA MET A 95 8.64 -2.30 -2.58
C MET A 95 8.79 -1.14 -1.59
N GLU A 96 8.57 0.09 -2.04
CA GLU A 96 8.61 1.29 -1.19
C GLU A 96 7.56 1.23 -0.08
N ASP A 97 6.37 0.75 -0.37
CA ASP A 97 5.28 0.58 0.60
C ASP A 97 5.64 -0.51 1.63
N GLY A 98 6.21 -1.62 1.17
CA GLY A 98 6.73 -2.65 2.06
C GLY A 98 7.84 -2.12 2.98
N ARG A 99 8.75 -1.30 2.46
CA ARG A 99 9.78 -0.63 3.25
C ARG A 99 9.19 0.34 4.28
N PHE A 100 8.13 1.05 3.91
CA PHE A 100 7.40 1.93 4.81
C PHE A 100 6.76 1.14 5.96
N LEU A 101 6.13 -0.01 5.67
CA LEU A 101 5.62 -0.93 6.68
C LEU A 101 6.73 -1.38 7.65
N ARG A 102 7.89 -1.80 7.14
CA ARG A 102 9.06 -2.15 7.96
C ARG A 102 9.49 -1.00 8.86
N LEU A 103 9.70 0.20 8.26
CA LEU A 103 10.20 1.36 9.00
C LEU A 103 9.28 1.74 10.17
N LEU A 104 7.97 1.78 9.95
CA LEU A 104 7.00 2.08 11.01
C LEU A 104 6.99 0.99 12.08
N THR A 105 6.93 -0.28 11.68
CA THR A 105 6.93 -1.42 12.61
C THR A 105 8.17 -1.42 13.52
N GLU A 106 9.36 -1.20 12.93
CA GLU A 106 10.63 -1.20 13.64
C GLU A 106 10.79 0.05 14.52
N SER A 107 10.49 1.26 13.99
CA SER A 107 10.67 2.52 14.71
C SER A 107 9.76 2.67 15.93
N MET A 108 8.54 2.12 15.88
CA MET A 108 7.64 2.15 17.03
C MET A 108 7.91 1.03 18.05
N GLY A 109 8.85 0.13 17.77
CA GLY A 109 9.15 -1.03 18.60
C GLY A 109 7.96 -1.99 18.71
N ALA A 110 7.23 -2.21 17.61
CA ALA A 110 6.04 -3.05 17.61
C ALA A 110 6.33 -4.47 18.11
N ARG A 111 5.40 -5.02 18.89
CA ARG A 111 5.44 -6.40 19.39
C ARG A 111 4.29 -7.25 18.86
N HIS A 112 3.18 -6.63 18.51
CA HIS A 112 2.04 -7.31 17.89
C HIS A 112 1.53 -6.48 16.71
N VAL A 113 1.70 -7.03 15.52
CA VAL A 113 1.13 -6.50 14.28
C VAL A 113 -0.02 -7.39 13.84
N VAL A 114 -1.11 -6.76 13.42
CA VAL A 114 -2.25 -7.43 12.79
C VAL A 114 -2.37 -6.96 11.36
N GLU A 115 -2.50 -7.89 10.43
CA GLU A 115 -2.65 -7.65 8.99
C GLU A 115 -3.95 -8.28 8.50
N ILE A 116 -4.74 -7.54 7.72
CA ILE A 116 -5.90 -8.05 6.99
C ILE A 116 -5.56 -8.10 5.51
N GLY A 117 -5.50 -9.32 4.97
CA GLY A 117 -5.08 -9.58 3.59
C GLY A 117 -3.64 -10.10 3.50
N THR A 118 -3.45 -11.39 3.77
CA THR A 118 -2.13 -12.05 3.71
C THR A 118 -1.62 -12.20 2.29
N SER A 119 -2.51 -12.55 1.35
CA SER A 119 -2.15 -12.93 -0.02
C SER A 119 -1.03 -13.98 -0.05
N ASN A 120 0.07 -13.74 -0.75
CA ASN A 120 1.25 -14.61 -0.78
C ASN A 120 2.25 -14.38 0.37
N GLY A 121 1.96 -13.44 1.29
CA GLY A 121 2.79 -13.10 2.45
C GLY A 121 3.85 -12.02 2.20
N TYR A 122 3.83 -11.32 1.06
CA TYR A 122 4.87 -10.34 0.72
C TYR A 122 4.93 -9.16 1.71
N SER A 123 3.81 -8.51 2.01
CA SER A 123 3.69 -7.47 3.04
C SER A 123 4.05 -8.01 4.43
N GLY A 124 3.56 -9.22 4.75
CA GLY A 124 3.88 -9.91 6.00
C GLY A 124 5.39 -10.16 6.20
N LEU A 125 6.17 -10.35 5.12
CA LEU A 125 7.63 -10.44 5.19
C LEU A 125 8.28 -9.10 5.57
N TRP A 126 7.79 -7.97 5.04
CA TRP A 126 8.23 -6.63 5.42
C TRP A 126 7.91 -6.31 6.88
N LEU A 127 6.69 -6.64 7.33
CA LEU A 127 6.28 -6.51 8.72
C LEU A 127 7.14 -7.39 9.65
N SER A 128 7.44 -8.62 9.22
CA SER A 128 8.31 -9.53 9.96
C SER A 128 9.75 -9.00 10.11
N LEU A 129 10.29 -8.30 9.11
CA LEU A 129 11.58 -7.59 9.23
C LEU A 129 11.54 -6.55 10.36
N GLY A 130 10.48 -5.75 10.44
CA GLY A 130 10.32 -4.74 11.50
C GLY A 130 10.15 -5.35 12.89
N LEU A 131 9.51 -6.53 13.01
CA LEU A 131 9.29 -7.23 14.26
C LEU A 131 10.53 -7.94 14.83
N ARG A 132 11.56 -8.15 14.02
CA ARG A 132 12.77 -8.90 14.45
C ARG A 132 13.46 -8.32 15.68
N GLY A 133 13.56 -6.98 15.74
CA GLY A 133 14.26 -6.29 16.83
C GLY A 133 13.58 -6.47 18.19
N THR A 134 12.26 -6.66 18.20
CA THR A 134 11.45 -6.82 19.43
C THR A 134 11.14 -8.26 19.78
N GLY A 135 11.38 -9.20 18.85
CA GLY A 135 10.86 -10.57 18.97
C GLY A 135 9.34 -10.63 18.93
N GLY A 136 8.70 -9.63 18.30
CA GLY A 136 7.26 -9.54 18.19
C GLY A 136 6.65 -10.55 17.22
N LYS A 137 5.33 -10.52 17.10
CA LYS A 137 4.54 -11.45 16.28
C LYS A 137 3.64 -10.72 15.28
N LEU A 138 3.40 -11.38 14.16
CA LEU A 138 2.40 -11.02 13.14
C LEU A 138 1.22 -11.98 13.22
N THR A 139 0.01 -11.44 13.30
CA THR A 139 -1.24 -12.17 13.07
C THR A 139 -1.83 -11.66 11.76
N THR A 140 -1.97 -12.54 10.75
CA THR A 140 -2.46 -12.15 9.43
C THR A 140 -3.64 -13.02 8.99
N PHE A 141 -4.59 -12.43 8.27
CA PHE A 141 -5.86 -13.04 7.89
C PHE A 141 -5.95 -13.23 6.38
N GLU A 142 -6.38 -14.44 5.97
CA GLU A 142 -6.58 -14.77 4.55
C GLU A 142 -7.75 -15.74 4.39
N ILE A 143 -8.62 -15.41 3.45
CA ILE A 143 -9.82 -16.23 3.17
C ILE A 143 -9.52 -17.38 2.20
N ASP A 144 -8.59 -17.18 1.27
CA ASP A 144 -8.28 -18.15 0.22
C ASP A 144 -7.30 -19.22 0.74
N PRO A 145 -7.69 -20.50 0.78
CA PRO A 145 -6.84 -21.59 1.30
C PRO A 145 -5.55 -21.78 0.47
N GLU A 146 -5.58 -21.52 -0.84
CA GLU A 146 -4.37 -21.67 -1.67
C GLU A 146 -3.37 -20.52 -1.40
N ARG A 147 -3.86 -19.30 -1.15
CA ARG A 147 -3.02 -18.19 -0.70
C ARG A 147 -2.44 -18.44 0.69
N VAL A 148 -3.23 -18.97 1.61
CA VAL A 148 -2.73 -19.39 2.95
C VAL A 148 -1.60 -20.40 2.83
N LYS A 149 -1.77 -21.42 1.99
CA LYS A 149 -0.75 -22.43 1.73
C LYS A 149 0.53 -21.80 1.16
N LEU A 150 0.40 -20.93 0.17
CA LEU A 150 1.51 -20.23 -0.45
C LEU A 150 2.23 -19.32 0.54
N ALA A 151 1.51 -18.49 1.29
CA ALA A 151 2.07 -17.60 2.31
C ALA A 151 2.84 -18.39 3.38
N ARG A 152 2.29 -19.53 3.84
CA ARG A 152 2.96 -20.41 4.81
C ARG A 152 4.29 -20.91 4.29
N GLN A 153 4.36 -21.35 3.02
CA GLN A 153 5.61 -21.78 2.39
C GLN A 153 6.63 -20.63 2.31
N ASN A 154 6.16 -19.43 1.99
CA ASN A 154 7.02 -18.26 1.88
C ASN A 154 7.57 -17.82 3.24
N PHE A 155 6.75 -17.83 4.30
CA PHE A 155 7.21 -17.54 5.66
C PHE A 155 8.20 -18.60 6.17
N GLN A 156 8.00 -19.88 5.85
CA GLN A 156 8.95 -20.95 6.16
C GLN A 156 10.28 -20.76 5.41
N LYS A 157 10.21 -20.46 4.09
CA LYS A 157 11.40 -20.17 3.28
C LYS A 157 12.19 -18.98 3.84
N ALA A 158 11.50 -17.94 4.27
CA ALA A 158 12.09 -16.77 4.91
C ALA A 158 12.59 -17.01 6.34
N GLY A 159 12.14 -18.09 7.00
CA GLY A 159 12.51 -18.42 8.38
C GLY A 159 11.81 -17.55 9.43
N VAL A 160 10.63 -17.04 9.12
CA VAL A 160 9.81 -16.21 10.02
C VAL A 160 8.52 -16.90 10.48
N ASP A 161 8.28 -18.13 10.05
CA ASP A 161 7.07 -18.92 10.31
C ASP A 161 6.72 -19.05 11.80
N LYS A 162 7.72 -19.02 12.69
CA LYS A 162 7.50 -19.10 14.15
C LYS A 162 6.94 -17.81 14.76
N SER A 163 7.13 -16.67 14.10
CA SER A 163 6.63 -15.37 14.54
C SER A 163 5.38 -14.94 13.78
N VAL A 164 4.90 -15.73 12.81
CA VAL A 164 3.73 -15.42 11.98
C VAL A 164 2.62 -16.43 12.23
N THR A 165 1.44 -15.94 12.59
CA THR A 165 0.21 -16.74 12.68
C THR A 165 -0.70 -16.36 11.53
N ILE A 166 -0.98 -17.30 10.61
CA ILE A 166 -1.97 -17.11 9.55
C ILE A 166 -3.30 -17.66 10.03
N VAL A 167 -4.30 -16.80 10.11
CA VAL A 167 -5.70 -17.18 10.39
C VAL A 167 -6.42 -17.33 9.07
N GLN A 168 -6.74 -18.56 8.71
CA GLN A 168 -7.53 -18.87 7.53
C GLN A 168 -9.02 -18.68 7.82
N GLY A 169 -9.68 -17.87 7.01
CA GLY A 169 -11.13 -17.65 7.11
C GLY A 169 -11.53 -16.23 6.74
N ASP A 170 -12.82 -15.99 6.82
CA ASP A 170 -13.40 -14.67 6.60
C ASP A 170 -12.98 -13.72 7.72
N ALA A 171 -12.18 -12.72 7.37
CA ALA A 171 -11.66 -11.74 8.33
C ALA A 171 -12.80 -10.98 9.05
N HIS A 172 -13.94 -10.77 8.39
CA HIS A 172 -15.12 -10.18 9.04
C HIS A 172 -15.57 -10.94 10.29
N GLN A 173 -15.36 -12.24 10.33
CA GLN A 173 -15.72 -13.08 11.47
C GLN A 173 -14.52 -13.28 12.41
N GLU A 174 -13.36 -13.58 11.82
CA GLU A 174 -12.19 -14.03 12.55
C GLU A 174 -11.50 -12.92 13.36
N VAL A 175 -11.49 -11.67 12.89
CA VAL A 175 -10.81 -10.55 13.60
C VAL A 175 -11.37 -10.29 14.99
N SER A 176 -12.63 -10.66 15.25
CA SER A 176 -13.25 -10.55 16.58
C SER A 176 -12.57 -11.43 17.65
N LYS A 177 -11.77 -12.39 17.23
CA LYS A 177 -10.98 -13.29 18.11
C LYS A 177 -9.68 -12.65 18.58
N VAL A 178 -9.22 -11.57 17.96
CA VAL A 178 -8.04 -10.81 18.41
C VAL A 178 -8.37 -10.12 19.71
N LYS A 179 -7.71 -10.50 20.79
CA LYS A 179 -7.92 -9.97 22.15
C LYS A 179 -6.70 -9.24 22.69
N GLU A 180 -5.55 -9.49 22.12
CA GLU A 180 -4.31 -8.87 22.55
C GLU A 180 -4.17 -7.45 22.01
N PRO A 181 -3.52 -6.54 22.74
CA PRO A 181 -3.24 -5.20 22.25
C PRO A 181 -2.46 -5.23 20.93
N ILE A 182 -2.86 -4.36 19.99
CA ILE A 182 -2.28 -4.21 18.68
C ILE A 182 -1.40 -2.95 18.68
N ASP A 183 -0.14 -3.09 18.30
CA ASP A 183 0.77 -1.96 18.09
C ASP A 183 0.54 -1.31 16.72
N LEU A 184 0.42 -2.13 15.67
CA LEU A 184 0.18 -1.71 14.31
C LEU A 184 -0.87 -2.61 13.67
N LEU A 185 -1.93 -2.01 13.13
CA LEU A 185 -2.95 -2.65 12.32
C LEU A 185 -2.72 -2.26 10.86
N PHE A 186 -2.52 -3.23 9.97
CA PHE A 186 -2.42 -3.03 8.53
C PHE A 186 -3.63 -3.64 7.83
N ILE A 187 -4.36 -2.84 7.03
CA ILE A 187 -5.55 -3.25 6.31
C ILE A 187 -5.29 -3.11 4.80
N ASP A 188 -5.24 -4.25 4.11
CA ASP A 188 -5.10 -4.33 2.66
C ASP A 188 -5.87 -5.54 2.10
N ALA A 189 -7.19 -5.50 2.25
CA ALA A 189 -8.12 -6.55 1.82
C ALA A 189 -9.21 -5.97 0.90
N ASP A 190 -10.42 -6.55 0.95
CA ASP A 190 -11.60 -6.03 0.28
C ASP A 190 -11.94 -4.62 0.77
N LYS A 191 -12.12 -3.69 -0.15
CA LYS A 191 -12.24 -2.26 0.21
C LYS A 191 -13.55 -1.92 0.93
N GLU A 192 -14.59 -2.69 0.69
CA GLU A 192 -15.88 -2.59 1.37
C GLU A 192 -15.80 -3.00 2.85
N GLY A 193 -14.84 -3.87 3.20
CA GLY A 193 -14.63 -4.37 4.56
C GLY A 193 -13.90 -3.43 5.50
N TYR A 194 -13.22 -2.39 5.03
CA TYR A 194 -12.32 -1.56 5.85
C TYR A 194 -13.00 -0.92 7.06
N ALA A 195 -14.21 -0.41 6.89
CA ALA A 195 -14.98 0.19 7.99
C ALA A 195 -15.33 -0.83 9.07
N ASP A 196 -15.68 -2.07 8.68
CA ASP A 196 -15.96 -3.15 9.61
C ASP A 196 -14.71 -3.62 10.36
N TYR A 197 -13.59 -3.80 9.64
CA TYR A 197 -12.31 -4.15 10.27
C TYR A 197 -11.85 -3.08 11.26
N LEU A 198 -11.93 -1.81 10.88
CA LEU A 198 -11.64 -0.69 11.76
C LEU A 198 -12.52 -0.74 13.02
N LYS A 199 -13.82 -0.84 12.87
CA LYS A 199 -14.77 -0.87 13.99
C LYS A 199 -14.47 -2.00 14.97
N LYS A 200 -14.10 -3.19 14.48
CA LYS A 200 -13.84 -4.37 15.29
C LYS A 200 -12.48 -4.34 15.98
N LEU A 201 -11.46 -3.79 15.30
CA LEU A 201 -10.08 -3.86 15.77
C LEU A 201 -9.59 -2.57 16.46
N LEU A 202 -10.20 -1.40 16.20
CA LEU A 202 -9.83 -0.15 16.84
C LEU A 202 -9.81 -0.21 18.38
N PRO A 203 -10.74 -0.93 19.05
CA PRO A 203 -10.66 -1.09 20.52
C PRO A 203 -9.39 -1.80 20.98
N GLN A 204 -8.84 -2.71 20.16
CA GLN A 204 -7.62 -3.47 20.47
C GLN A 204 -6.33 -2.72 20.09
N VAL A 205 -6.38 -1.71 19.21
CA VAL A 205 -5.22 -0.86 18.95
C VAL A 205 -4.92 -0.07 20.21
N ARG A 206 -3.69 -0.22 20.72
CA ARG A 206 -3.29 0.49 21.96
C ARG A 206 -3.20 2.01 21.73
N PRO A 207 -3.31 2.84 22.77
CA PRO A 207 -2.96 4.26 22.68
C PRO A 207 -1.50 4.41 22.20
N GLY A 208 -1.27 5.27 21.21
CA GLY A 208 0.00 5.41 20.50
C GLY A 208 0.27 4.32 19.46
N GLY A 209 -0.69 3.43 19.17
CA GLY A 209 -0.65 2.47 18.08
C GLY A 209 -1.05 3.11 16.75
N LEU A 210 -0.67 2.46 15.65
CA LEU A 210 -0.94 2.90 14.28
C LEU A 210 -1.94 1.99 13.57
N ILE A 211 -2.74 2.60 12.71
CA ILE A 211 -3.61 1.93 11.74
C ILE A 211 -3.18 2.40 10.36
N LEU A 212 -2.82 1.46 9.48
CA LEU A 212 -2.42 1.71 8.12
C LEU A 212 -3.46 1.12 7.18
N ALA A 213 -4.08 1.95 6.36
CA ALA A 213 -4.99 1.53 5.31
C ALA A 213 -4.34 1.76 3.93
N HIS A 214 -4.23 0.71 3.13
CA HIS A 214 -3.65 0.79 1.79
C HIS A 214 -4.72 1.04 0.71
N ASN A 215 -4.32 1.57 -0.46
CA ASN A 215 -5.21 1.97 -1.55
C ASN A 215 -6.26 3.01 -1.13
N LEU A 216 -5.80 4.06 -0.47
CA LEU A 216 -6.62 5.11 0.13
C LEU A 216 -7.64 5.71 -0.85
N ASN A 217 -7.28 5.86 -2.12
CA ASN A 217 -8.13 6.40 -3.19
C ASN A 217 -9.34 5.53 -3.54
N MET A 218 -9.40 4.30 -3.03
CA MET A 218 -10.52 3.36 -3.23
C MET A 218 -11.45 3.28 -2.01
N LEU A 219 -11.14 4.01 -0.91
CA LEU A 219 -11.89 3.91 0.34
C LEU A 219 -13.06 4.89 0.38
N GLY A 220 -14.21 4.41 0.84
CA GLY A 220 -15.42 5.20 0.98
C GLY A 220 -15.46 6.07 2.25
N PRO A 221 -16.48 6.95 2.35
CA PRO A 221 -16.64 7.85 3.48
C PRO A 221 -16.89 7.10 4.81
N ASP A 222 -17.39 5.89 4.76
CA ASP A 222 -17.64 5.02 5.92
C ASP A 222 -16.36 4.60 6.66
N TYR A 223 -15.21 4.53 5.95
CA TYR A 223 -13.89 4.39 6.54
C TYR A 223 -13.24 5.75 6.84
N ILE A 224 -13.28 6.68 5.86
CA ILE A 224 -12.53 7.93 5.91
C ILE A 224 -13.05 8.85 7.04
N GLN A 225 -14.38 8.99 7.19
CA GLN A 225 -14.94 9.87 8.22
C GLN A 225 -14.52 9.47 9.64
N PRO A 226 -14.68 8.22 10.10
CA PRO A 226 -14.26 7.84 11.44
C PRO A 226 -12.79 8.14 11.77
N VAL A 227 -11.88 7.94 10.80
CA VAL A 227 -10.43 8.14 11.04
C VAL A 227 -10.01 9.61 10.96
N THR A 228 -10.81 10.50 10.34
CA THR A 228 -10.46 11.91 10.14
C THR A 228 -11.23 12.88 11.03
N THR A 229 -12.35 12.45 11.63
CA THR A 229 -13.20 13.34 12.45
C THR A 229 -13.21 12.99 13.94
N SER A 230 -12.64 11.83 14.33
CA SER A 230 -12.54 11.45 15.73
C SER A 230 -11.48 12.26 16.46
N ALA A 231 -11.82 12.80 17.65
CA ALA A 231 -10.88 13.49 18.51
C ALA A 231 -9.75 12.58 19.04
N ASP A 232 -9.97 11.26 19.09
CA ASP A 232 -9.01 10.27 19.56
C ASP A 232 -8.05 9.77 18.47
N LEU A 233 -8.27 10.17 17.22
CA LEU A 233 -7.49 9.74 16.09
C LEU A 233 -6.82 10.93 15.40
N GLU A 234 -5.69 10.69 14.75
CA GLU A 234 -5.04 11.65 13.87
C GLU A 234 -4.56 10.93 12.62
N THR A 235 -5.02 11.39 11.46
CA THR A 235 -4.76 10.73 10.18
C THR A 235 -3.97 11.62 9.25
N LEU A 236 -2.93 11.06 8.65
CA LEU A 236 -2.13 11.65 7.60
C LEU A 236 -2.14 10.74 6.36
N TYR A 237 -2.23 11.34 5.19
CA TYR A 237 -2.16 10.62 3.91
C TYR A 237 -0.74 10.69 3.36
N ILE A 238 -0.12 9.53 3.14
CA ILE A 238 1.26 9.40 2.65
C ILE A 238 1.27 8.38 1.51
N GLY A 239 1.50 8.84 0.28
CA GLY A 239 1.42 7.96 -0.89
C GLY A 239 0.03 7.34 -0.99
N ASP A 240 -0.03 6.02 -1.04
CA ASP A 240 -1.28 5.26 -1.12
C ASP A 240 -1.82 4.82 0.27
N PHE A 241 -1.19 5.33 1.35
CA PHE A 241 -1.57 5.02 2.73
C PHE A 241 -2.38 6.10 3.42
N GLY A 242 -3.43 5.68 4.12
CA GLY A 242 -3.95 6.40 5.27
C GLY A 242 -3.23 5.91 6.53
N VAL A 243 -2.43 6.78 7.13
CA VAL A 243 -1.72 6.51 8.40
C VAL A 243 -2.47 7.18 9.53
N THR A 244 -3.06 6.38 10.41
CA THR A 244 -3.88 6.86 11.52
C THR A 244 -3.22 6.50 12.84
N LEU A 245 -2.95 7.51 13.66
CA LEU A 245 -2.49 7.36 15.05
C LEU A 245 -3.70 7.30 15.98
N LYS A 246 -3.77 6.28 16.84
CA LYS A 246 -4.65 6.33 18.01
C LYS A 246 -3.94 7.10 19.12
N LYS A 247 -4.44 8.31 19.41
CA LYS A 247 -3.83 9.21 20.39
C LYS A 247 -3.82 8.62 21.81
N ARG A 248 -2.91 9.11 22.65
CA ARG A 248 -2.79 8.70 24.06
C ARG A 248 -3.76 9.45 24.94
#